data_f67af94fbc6249480122e39a3affff52
#
_entry.id   f67af94fbc6249480122e39a3affff52
#
_cell.length_a   1.000
_cell.length_b   1.000
_cell.length_c   1.000
_cell.angle_alpha   90.00
_cell.angle_beta   90.00
_cell.angle_gamma   90.00
#
_symmetry.space_group_name_H-M   'P 1'
#
loop_
_entity.id
_entity.type
_entity.pdbx_description
1 polymer ?
#
loop_
_entity_poly.entity_id
_entity_poly.type
_entity_poly.pdbx_seq_one_letter_code
_entity_poly.pdbx_strand_id
1 'polypeptide(L)'
;MRWIEANSKVFRYQLSGSGARVIVLIHEAGGSLQSWDELMPLLPAACRILRYDQLGFGMSERSKTISIASMAQDLLDLLDALGLVAPCHLVGTAIGATLALSLAASDPGRVASVLATSPVTGGIPEAAKGLLEQRALLLEEKGMRAVADSSLLRSYPPALRQDADRFDQYRARFIANDPLAFAALTRVFTTLDLGGCYEKIACPVLIVGCSADQIKPPHECAAAADLIADGRYALAESGHFISLQAPQLLANLLDSFLETLDGRP
;
A
#
# COMPACT_ATOMS: atom_id res chain seq x y z
N MET A 1 -0.27 9.59 -17.47
CA MET A 1 -0.31 10.20 -16.13
C MET A 1 -1.11 11.49 -16.20
N ARG A 2 -1.99 11.73 -15.23
CA ARG A 2 -2.89 12.88 -15.18
C ARG A 2 -2.94 13.43 -13.76
N TRP A 3 -3.51 14.63 -13.59
CA TRP A 3 -3.88 15.19 -12.29
C TRP A 3 -5.38 15.46 -12.26
N ILE A 4 -5.98 15.34 -11.09
CA ILE A 4 -7.38 15.65 -10.84
C ILE A 4 -7.49 16.33 -9.48
N GLU A 5 -8.38 17.29 -9.38
CA GLU A 5 -8.81 17.86 -8.11
C GLU A 5 -10.02 17.07 -7.59
N ALA A 6 -9.92 16.57 -6.35
CA ALA A 6 -10.98 15.88 -5.66
C ALA A 6 -11.07 16.44 -4.24
N ASN A 7 -12.23 16.96 -3.87
CA ASN A 7 -12.48 17.58 -2.56
C ASN A 7 -11.40 18.62 -2.15
N SER A 8 -11.08 19.55 -3.09
CA SER A 8 -10.06 20.60 -2.94
C SER A 8 -8.63 20.10 -2.70
N LYS A 9 -8.31 18.88 -3.14
CA LYS A 9 -6.98 18.25 -3.06
C LYS A 9 -6.58 17.73 -4.44
N VAL A 10 -5.31 17.90 -4.82
CA VAL A 10 -4.81 17.52 -6.14
C VAL A 10 -4.08 16.17 -6.08
N PHE A 11 -4.58 15.20 -6.85
CA PHE A 11 -4.00 13.88 -6.96
C PHE A 11 -3.36 13.66 -8.33
N ARG A 12 -2.17 13.08 -8.34
CA ARG A 12 -1.60 12.50 -9.55
C ARG A 12 -2.04 11.05 -9.65
N TYR A 13 -2.56 10.68 -10.82
CA TYR A 13 -3.07 9.32 -11.05
C TYR A 13 -2.84 8.83 -12.48
N GLN A 14 -3.03 7.55 -12.67
CA GLN A 14 -3.22 6.91 -13.96
C GLN A 14 -4.39 5.92 -13.85
N LEU A 15 -5.34 6.07 -14.76
CA LEU A 15 -6.42 5.10 -14.99
C LEU A 15 -6.20 4.52 -16.38
N SER A 16 -6.06 3.20 -16.49
CA SER A 16 -5.80 2.46 -17.73
C SER A 16 -6.68 1.23 -17.83
N GLY A 17 -6.72 0.62 -19.01
CA GLY A 17 -7.56 -0.53 -19.28
C GLY A 17 -9.04 -0.18 -19.49
N SER A 18 -9.87 -1.21 -19.66
CA SER A 18 -11.30 -1.09 -19.92
C SER A 18 -12.04 -2.23 -19.21
N GLY A 19 -13.36 -2.13 -19.10
CA GLY A 19 -14.17 -3.17 -18.46
C GLY A 19 -14.84 -2.70 -17.18
N ALA A 20 -15.64 -3.57 -16.58
CA ALA A 20 -16.43 -3.25 -15.39
C ALA A 20 -15.61 -3.34 -14.10
N ARG A 21 -14.69 -4.34 -14.01
CA ARG A 21 -13.85 -4.55 -12.83
C ARG A 21 -12.82 -3.43 -12.68
N VAL A 22 -12.79 -2.82 -11.50
CA VAL A 22 -11.82 -1.78 -11.14
C VAL A 22 -10.84 -2.34 -10.11
N ILE A 23 -9.54 -2.27 -10.40
CA ILE A 23 -8.46 -2.60 -9.48
C ILE A 23 -7.76 -1.30 -9.10
N VAL A 24 -7.60 -1.05 -7.80
CA VAL A 24 -6.92 0.13 -7.26
C VAL A 24 -5.61 -0.30 -6.61
N LEU A 25 -4.49 0.25 -7.08
CA LEU A 25 -3.15 -0.05 -6.59
C LEU A 25 -2.70 1.04 -5.62
N ILE A 26 -2.43 0.67 -4.37
CA ILE A 26 -2.13 1.57 -3.25
C ILE A 26 -0.71 1.33 -2.77
N HIS A 27 0.19 2.29 -3.02
CA HIS A 27 1.62 2.13 -2.80
C HIS A 27 2.03 2.16 -1.32
N GLU A 28 3.25 1.70 -1.05
CA GLU A 28 3.93 1.69 0.24
C GLU A 28 4.39 3.08 0.70
N ALA A 29 4.83 3.21 1.97
CA ALA A 29 5.42 4.44 2.51
C ALA A 29 6.68 4.82 1.73
N GLY A 30 6.70 6.05 1.21
CA GLY A 30 7.78 6.57 0.37
C GLY A 30 7.76 6.07 -1.07
N GLY A 31 6.74 5.30 -1.45
CA GLY A 31 6.46 4.92 -2.82
C GLY A 31 5.72 6.00 -3.59
N SER A 32 5.22 5.61 -4.75
CA SER A 32 4.40 6.40 -5.65
C SER A 32 3.69 5.47 -6.62
N LEU A 33 2.90 5.99 -7.53
CA LEU A 33 2.27 5.18 -8.58
C LEU A 33 3.32 4.42 -9.43
N GLN A 34 4.59 4.86 -9.46
CA GLN A 34 5.68 4.14 -10.12
C GLN A 34 6.12 2.85 -9.40
N SER A 35 5.74 2.65 -8.15
CA SER A 35 5.97 1.36 -7.46
C SER A 35 5.27 0.17 -8.17
N TRP A 36 4.38 0.47 -9.09
CA TRP A 36 3.59 -0.51 -9.84
C TRP A 36 4.00 -0.64 -11.30
N ASP A 37 5.06 0.09 -11.78
CA ASP A 37 5.43 0.11 -13.19
C ASP A 37 5.69 -1.31 -13.76
N GLU A 38 6.37 -2.16 -12.99
CA GLU A 38 6.68 -3.54 -13.39
C GLU A 38 5.46 -4.48 -13.33
N LEU A 39 4.48 -4.16 -12.50
CA LEU A 39 3.26 -4.93 -12.38
C LEU A 39 2.26 -4.60 -13.50
N MET A 40 2.20 -3.33 -13.92
CA MET A 40 1.18 -2.87 -14.89
C MET A 40 1.09 -3.70 -16.17
N PRO A 41 2.19 -4.10 -16.85
CA PRO A 41 2.11 -4.90 -18.06
C PRO A 41 1.63 -6.35 -17.83
N LEU A 42 1.62 -6.81 -16.59
CA LEU A 42 1.24 -8.16 -16.18
C LEU A 42 -0.23 -8.27 -15.77
N LEU A 43 -0.92 -7.13 -15.62
CA LEU A 43 -2.32 -7.10 -15.17
C LEU A 43 -3.31 -7.35 -16.29
N PRO A 44 -4.50 -7.93 -15.99
CA PRO A 44 -5.52 -8.24 -17.01
C PRO A 44 -5.99 -7.00 -17.76
N ALA A 45 -5.89 -7.02 -19.09
CA ALA A 45 -6.34 -5.91 -19.95
C ALA A 45 -7.85 -5.63 -19.86
N ALA A 46 -8.63 -6.62 -19.43
CA ALA A 46 -10.09 -6.52 -19.25
C ALA A 46 -10.50 -5.78 -17.95
N CYS A 47 -9.53 -5.34 -17.13
CA CYS A 47 -9.79 -4.57 -15.93
C CYS A 47 -9.43 -3.10 -16.14
N ARG A 48 -10.13 -2.20 -15.44
CA ARG A 48 -9.67 -0.82 -15.26
C ARG A 48 -8.72 -0.77 -14.07
N ILE A 49 -7.51 -0.28 -14.30
CA ILE A 49 -6.48 -0.21 -13.26
C ILE A 49 -6.26 1.25 -12.90
N LEU A 50 -6.57 1.60 -11.65
CA LEU A 50 -6.24 2.89 -11.05
C LEU A 50 -4.98 2.73 -10.19
N ARG A 51 -3.96 3.55 -10.45
CA ARG A 51 -2.84 3.79 -9.54
C ARG A 51 -2.65 5.28 -9.33
N TYR A 52 -2.30 5.68 -8.14
CA TYR A 52 -2.22 7.09 -7.77
C TYR A 52 -1.10 7.33 -6.77
N ASP A 53 -0.65 8.58 -6.68
CA ASP A 53 0.21 9.02 -5.59
C ASP A 53 -0.68 9.44 -4.41
N GLN A 54 -0.48 8.86 -3.25
CA GLN A 54 -1.16 9.28 -2.01
C GLN A 54 -0.73 10.72 -1.67
N LEU A 55 -1.61 11.49 -1.01
CA LEU A 55 -1.28 12.86 -0.62
C LEU A 55 -0.03 12.89 0.27
N GLY A 56 0.84 13.87 0.02
CA GLY A 56 2.14 13.97 0.66
C GLY A 56 3.24 13.12 -0.01
N PHE A 57 2.91 12.29 -1.00
CA PHE A 57 3.86 11.41 -1.68
C PHE A 57 3.85 11.63 -3.20
N GLY A 58 4.93 11.20 -3.84
CA GLY A 58 5.09 11.30 -5.28
C GLY A 58 4.94 12.74 -5.79
N MET A 59 3.98 12.95 -6.68
CA MET A 59 3.68 14.25 -7.27
C MET A 59 2.22 14.70 -7.01
N SER A 60 1.51 14.07 -6.08
CA SER A 60 0.26 14.57 -5.53
C SER A 60 0.52 15.76 -4.61
N GLU A 61 -0.54 16.46 -4.23
CA GLU A 61 -0.44 17.61 -3.34
C GLU A 61 0.24 17.22 -2.01
N ARG A 62 1.02 18.16 -1.47
CA ARG A 62 1.69 17.97 -0.19
C ARG A 62 0.69 17.97 0.96
N SER A 63 0.85 17.05 1.89
CA SER A 63 0.06 16.99 3.12
C SER A 63 0.95 16.72 4.32
N LYS A 64 0.70 17.44 5.41
CA LYS A 64 1.34 17.23 6.71
C LYS A 64 0.37 16.59 7.70
N THR A 65 -0.91 16.51 7.36
CA THR A 65 -1.95 15.91 8.19
C THR A 65 -2.29 14.56 7.59
N ILE A 66 -1.66 13.51 8.11
CA ILE A 66 -1.79 12.14 7.62
C ILE A 66 -2.31 11.26 8.74
N SER A 67 -3.36 10.51 8.45
CA SER A 67 -3.91 9.43 9.28
C SER A 67 -4.50 8.37 8.37
N ILE A 68 -4.70 7.14 8.85
CA ILE A 68 -5.36 6.10 8.04
C ILE A 68 -6.76 6.55 7.62
N ALA A 69 -7.50 7.20 8.50
CA ALA A 69 -8.84 7.70 8.20
C ALA A 69 -8.81 8.79 7.11
N SER A 70 -7.86 9.75 7.18
CA SER A 70 -7.76 10.77 6.12
C SER A 70 -7.33 10.17 4.79
N MET A 71 -6.40 9.21 4.78
CA MET A 71 -5.96 8.50 3.57
C MET A 71 -7.10 7.68 2.94
N ALA A 72 -7.97 7.08 3.76
CA ALA A 72 -9.15 6.36 3.29
C ALA A 72 -10.16 7.33 2.64
N GLN A 73 -10.42 8.47 3.28
CA GLN A 73 -11.30 9.50 2.71
C GLN A 73 -10.71 10.07 1.41
N ASP A 74 -9.40 10.32 1.37
CA ASP A 74 -8.70 10.80 0.17
C ASP A 74 -8.87 9.84 -1.02
N LEU A 75 -8.80 8.53 -0.77
CA LEU A 75 -9.06 7.53 -1.81
C LEU A 75 -10.52 7.54 -2.26
N LEU A 76 -11.49 7.64 -1.35
CA LEU A 76 -12.90 7.75 -1.70
C LEU A 76 -13.19 9.00 -2.52
N ASP A 77 -12.65 10.16 -2.11
CA ASP A 77 -12.79 11.42 -2.85
C ASP A 77 -12.24 11.30 -4.28
N LEU A 78 -11.08 10.64 -4.43
CA LEU A 78 -10.47 10.37 -5.74
C LEU A 78 -11.34 9.44 -6.60
N LEU A 79 -11.86 8.35 -6.02
CA LEU A 79 -12.73 7.41 -6.73
C LEU A 79 -14.01 8.10 -7.21
N ASP A 80 -14.61 8.93 -6.37
CA ASP A 80 -15.83 9.68 -6.71
C ASP A 80 -15.59 10.72 -7.82
N ALA A 81 -14.47 11.46 -7.74
CA ALA A 81 -14.09 12.41 -8.79
C ALA A 81 -13.81 11.74 -10.14
N LEU A 82 -13.39 10.45 -10.13
CA LEU A 82 -13.19 9.63 -11.33
C LEU A 82 -14.45 8.90 -11.80
N GLY A 83 -15.58 9.03 -11.09
CA GLY A 83 -16.84 8.30 -11.38
C GLY A 83 -16.73 6.79 -11.11
N LEU A 84 -15.82 6.36 -10.25
CA LEU A 84 -15.61 4.96 -9.86
C LEU A 84 -16.41 4.65 -8.58
N VAL A 85 -17.74 4.68 -8.69
CA VAL A 85 -18.65 4.54 -7.52
C VAL A 85 -18.97 3.09 -7.15
N ALA A 86 -18.77 2.14 -8.08
CA ALA A 86 -18.96 0.72 -7.81
C ALA A 86 -17.85 0.18 -6.90
N PRO A 87 -18.10 -0.90 -6.14
CA PRO A 87 -17.07 -1.52 -5.30
C PRO A 87 -15.83 -1.89 -6.11
N CYS A 88 -14.64 -1.55 -5.57
CA CYS A 88 -13.35 -1.77 -6.22
C CYS A 88 -12.58 -2.92 -5.56
N HIS A 89 -11.71 -3.58 -6.32
CA HIS A 89 -10.70 -4.52 -5.80
C HIS A 89 -9.46 -3.73 -5.41
N LEU A 90 -9.10 -3.75 -4.12
CA LEU A 90 -7.94 -3.00 -3.61
C LEU A 90 -6.71 -3.91 -3.54
N VAL A 91 -5.60 -3.43 -4.07
CA VAL A 91 -4.29 -4.10 -3.96
C VAL A 91 -3.33 -3.13 -3.30
N GLY A 92 -2.82 -3.47 -2.14
CA GLY A 92 -1.96 -2.59 -1.36
C GLY A 92 -0.68 -3.26 -0.86
N THR A 93 0.39 -2.47 -0.73
CA THR A 93 1.65 -2.90 -0.12
C THR A 93 1.94 -2.09 1.14
N ALA A 94 2.32 -2.74 2.23
CA ALA A 94 2.67 -2.13 3.52
C ALA A 94 1.56 -1.19 4.03
N ILE A 95 1.82 0.12 4.14
CA ILE A 95 0.78 1.08 4.57
C ILE A 95 -0.40 1.16 3.57
N GLY A 96 -0.17 0.93 2.28
CA GLY A 96 -1.23 0.83 1.28
C GLY A 96 -2.13 -0.38 1.52
N ALA A 97 -1.57 -1.50 1.98
CA ALA A 97 -2.33 -2.67 2.41
C ALA A 97 -3.14 -2.38 3.68
N THR A 98 -2.55 -1.68 4.64
CA THR A 98 -3.21 -1.20 5.86
C THR A 98 -4.41 -0.32 5.53
N LEU A 99 -4.22 0.62 4.61
CA LEU A 99 -5.28 1.50 4.12
C LEU A 99 -6.42 0.70 3.48
N ALA A 100 -6.09 -0.27 2.62
CA ALA A 100 -7.08 -1.12 1.96
C ALA A 100 -7.93 -1.91 2.97
N LEU A 101 -7.30 -2.52 3.98
CA LEU A 101 -7.99 -3.24 5.06
C LEU A 101 -8.86 -2.31 5.90
N SER A 102 -8.34 -1.13 6.25
CA SER A 102 -9.09 -0.13 7.00
C SER A 102 -10.33 0.36 6.23
N LEU A 103 -10.19 0.62 4.92
CA LEU A 103 -11.31 1.04 4.07
C LEU A 103 -12.35 -0.07 3.93
N ALA A 104 -11.92 -1.33 3.77
CA ALA A 104 -12.84 -2.46 3.71
C ALA A 104 -13.68 -2.63 5.00
N ALA A 105 -13.10 -2.26 6.16
CA ALA A 105 -13.81 -2.30 7.44
C ALA A 105 -14.74 -1.09 7.65
N SER A 106 -14.36 0.10 7.18
CA SER A 106 -15.09 1.36 7.43
C SER A 106 -16.15 1.66 6.38
N ASP A 107 -15.95 1.24 5.13
CA ASP A 107 -16.89 1.45 4.02
C ASP A 107 -16.98 0.18 3.14
N PRO A 108 -17.60 -0.89 3.66
CA PRO A 108 -17.68 -2.18 2.97
C PRO A 108 -18.42 -2.11 1.62
N GLY A 109 -19.29 -1.11 1.42
CA GLY A 109 -20.02 -0.88 0.16
C GLY A 109 -19.12 -0.42 -0.99
N ARG A 110 -17.90 0.04 -0.71
CA ARG A 110 -16.95 0.53 -1.72
C ARG A 110 -15.83 -0.47 -2.04
N VAL A 111 -15.73 -1.60 -1.34
CA VAL A 111 -14.65 -2.58 -1.47
C VAL A 111 -15.20 -3.95 -1.84
N ALA A 112 -14.85 -4.43 -3.02
CA ALA A 112 -15.23 -5.75 -3.53
C ALA A 112 -14.32 -6.86 -2.99
N SER A 113 -13.02 -6.59 -2.86
CA SER A 113 -12.03 -7.49 -2.26
C SER A 113 -10.74 -6.75 -1.93
N VAL A 114 -9.88 -7.34 -1.12
CA VAL A 114 -8.56 -6.81 -0.78
C VAL A 114 -7.48 -7.85 -1.00
N LEU A 115 -6.41 -7.50 -1.74
CA LEU A 115 -5.12 -8.17 -1.70
C LEU A 115 -4.13 -7.28 -0.95
N ALA A 116 -3.72 -7.70 0.24
CA ALA A 116 -2.89 -6.93 1.16
C ALA A 116 -1.52 -7.60 1.33
N THR A 117 -0.44 -6.95 0.85
CA THR A 117 0.92 -7.50 1.00
C THR A 117 1.64 -6.83 2.15
N SER A 118 2.16 -7.61 3.08
CA SER A 118 2.91 -7.14 4.26
C SER A 118 2.24 -5.97 5.01
N PRO A 119 0.92 -6.05 5.35
CA PRO A 119 0.21 -4.93 5.96
C PRO A 119 0.80 -4.57 7.33
N VAL A 120 0.88 -3.28 7.64
CA VAL A 120 1.18 -2.82 9.00
C VAL A 120 -0.10 -2.92 9.82
N THR A 121 -0.12 -3.82 10.79
CA THR A 121 -1.34 -4.19 11.53
C THR A 121 -1.49 -3.48 12.88
N GLY A 122 -0.47 -2.72 13.31
CA GLY A 122 -0.43 -2.07 14.62
C GLY A 122 0.33 -2.90 15.66
N GLY A 123 0.08 -2.60 16.93
CA GLY A 123 0.73 -3.33 18.03
C GLY A 123 2.22 -3.02 18.21
N ILE A 124 2.68 -1.84 17.77
CA ILE A 124 4.08 -1.41 17.95
C ILE A 124 4.41 -1.37 19.44
N PRO A 125 5.45 -2.10 19.90
CA PRO A 125 5.88 -2.04 21.31
C PRO A 125 6.23 -0.61 21.73
N GLU A 126 5.93 -0.25 22.97
CA GLU A 126 6.16 1.12 23.50
C GLU A 126 7.61 1.58 23.31
N ALA A 127 8.58 0.68 23.52
CA ALA A 127 10.01 0.98 23.29
C ALA A 127 10.32 1.36 21.82
N ALA A 128 9.57 0.85 20.85
CA ALA A 128 9.77 1.18 19.44
C ALA A 128 9.12 2.51 19.04
N LYS A 129 8.10 2.99 19.78
CA LYS A 129 7.45 4.28 19.51
C LYS A 129 8.45 5.44 19.66
N GLY A 130 9.30 5.42 20.68
CA GLY A 130 10.37 6.40 20.85
C GLY A 130 11.34 6.47 19.67
N LEU A 131 11.68 5.33 19.09
CA LEU A 131 12.55 5.25 17.90
C LEU A 131 11.87 5.82 16.66
N LEU A 132 10.55 5.58 16.50
CA LEU A 132 9.77 6.16 15.41
C LEU A 132 9.67 7.68 15.54
N GLU A 133 9.47 8.22 16.76
CA GLU A 133 9.47 9.67 16.97
C GLU A 133 10.84 10.29 16.68
N GLN A 134 11.94 9.69 17.15
CA GLN A 134 13.30 10.15 16.81
C GLN A 134 13.52 10.13 15.29
N ARG A 135 13.00 9.12 14.60
CA ARG A 135 13.05 9.05 13.13
C ARG A 135 12.25 10.18 12.48
N ALA A 136 11.06 10.50 12.99
CA ALA A 136 10.24 11.59 12.49
C ALA A 136 10.96 12.95 12.66
N LEU A 137 11.55 13.20 13.83
CA LEU A 137 12.35 14.40 14.09
C LEU A 137 13.58 14.49 13.16
N LEU A 138 14.25 13.36 12.90
CA LEU A 138 15.39 13.31 11.98
C LEU A 138 14.98 13.65 10.53
N LEU A 139 13.80 13.19 10.12
CA LEU A 139 13.23 13.53 8.81
C LEU A 139 12.92 15.04 8.71
N GLU A 140 12.34 15.63 9.74
CA GLU A 140 12.02 17.06 9.79
C GLU A 140 13.27 17.93 9.75
N GLU A 141 14.32 17.52 10.47
CA GLU A 141 15.57 18.30 10.60
C GLU A 141 16.51 18.10 9.38
N LYS A 142 16.69 16.86 8.90
CA LYS A 142 17.74 16.47 7.94
C LYS A 142 17.22 15.91 6.62
N GLY A 143 15.91 15.77 6.49
CA GLY A 143 15.26 15.31 5.27
C GLY A 143 15.40 13.80 5.01
N MET A 144 14.86 13.36 3.87
CA MET A 144 14.76 11.96 3.48
C MET A 144 16.12 11.23 3.40
N ARG A 145 17.18 11.91 2.99
CA ARG A 145 18.52 11.29 2.88
C ARG A 145 19.04 10.72 4.20
N ALA A 146 18.68 11.35 5.32
CA ALA A 146 19.13 10.90 6.65
C ALA A 146 18.59 9.52 7.05
N VAL A 147 17.48 9.11 6.47
CA VAL A 147 16.82 7.84 6.80
C VAL A 147 16.81 6.82 5.66
N ALA A 148 17.21 7.23 4.44
CA ALA A 148 17.05 6.42 3.23
C ALA A 148 17.78 5.07 3.33
N ASP A 149 19.05 5.09 3.65
CA ASP A 149 19.87 3.87 3.63
C ASP A 149 19.44 2.88 4.72
N SER A 150 19.14 3.35 5.93
CA SER A 150 18.65 2.50 7.03
C SER A 150 17.26 1.92 6.73
N SER A 151 16.40 2.66 6.04
CA SER A 151 15.08 2.20 5.60
C SER A 151 15.21 1.12 4.54
N LEU A 152 15.97 1.42 3.49
CA LEU A 152 16.11 0.53 2.33
C LEU A 152 16.96 -0.69 2.62
N LEU A 153 17.80 -0.67 3.67
CA LEU A 153 18.50 -1.88 4.13
C LEU A 153 17.51 -2.95 4.59
N ARG A 154 16.40 -2.56 5.22
CA ARG A 154 15.39 -3.47 5.76
C ARG A 154 14.29 -3.81 4.75
N SER A 155 13.78 -2.82 4.01
CA SER A 155 12.66 -3.00 3.10
C SER A 155 13.07 -3.49 1.70
N TYR A 156 14.29 -3.19 1.28
CA TYR A 156 14.86 -3.60 0.00
C TYR A 156 16.34 -4.04 0.21
N PRO A 157 16.55 -5.16 0.93
CA PRO A 157 17.90 -5.61 1.29
C PRO A 157 18.74 -5.95 0.05
N PRO A 158 20.11 -5.92 0.14
CA PRO A 158 21.00 -6.19 -0.99
C PRO A 158 20.72 -7.50 -1.73
N ALA A 159 20.33 -8.54 -1.02
CA ALA A 159 19.99 -9.84 -1.62
C ALA A 159 18.80 -9.79 -2.62
N LEU A 160 17.97 -8.75 -2.57
CA LEU A 160 16.82 -8.55 -3.46
C LEU A 160 17.06 -7.46 -4.51
N ARG A 161 18.28 -6.96 -4.68
CA ARG A 161 18.68 -5.90 -5.64
C ARG A 161 19.31 -6.46 -6.91
N GLN A 162 18.77 -7.58 -7.44
CA GLN A 162 19.29 -8.18 -8.67
C GLN A 162 19.21 -7.23 -9.87
N ASP A 163 18.17 -6.41 -9.92
CA ASP A 163 18.01 -5.30 -10.86
C ASP A 163 18.49 -4.01 -10.18
N ALA A 164 19.74 -3.63 -10.42
CA ALA A 164 20.36 -2.45 -9.81
C ALA A 164 19.70 -1.16 -10.29
N ASP A 165 19.33 -1.06 -11.56
CA ASP A 165 18.68 0.12 -12.14
C ASP A 165 17.32 0.36 -11.50
N ARG A 166 16.52 -0.69 -11.31
CA ARG A 166 15.24 -0.63 -10.61
C ARG A 166 15.40 -0.16 -9.18
N PHE A 167 16.37 -0.70 -8.44
CA PHE A 167 16.67 -0.28 -7.08
C PHE A 167 17.10 1.18 -7.02
N ASP A 168 17.99 1.64 -7.90
CA ASP A 168 18.50 3.01 -7.93
C ASP A 168 17.39 4.02 -8.26
N GLN A 169 16.51 3.69 -9.20
CA GLN A 169 15.33 4.50 -9.51
C GLN A 169 14.36 4.57 -8.31
N TYR A 170 14.12 3.44 -7.63
CA TYR A 170 13.30 3.42 -6.43
C TYR A 170 13.93 4.28 -5.32
N ARG A 171 15.22 4.10 -5.05
CA ARG A 171 15.97 4.90 -4.06
C ARG A 171 15.90 6.39 -4.37
N ALA A 172 16.06 6.77 -5.62
CA ALA A 172 15.96 8.18 -6.04
C ALA A 172 14.56 8.76 -5.74
N ARG A 173 13.49 8.04 -6.10
CA ARG A 173 12.11 8.44 -5.79
C ARG A 173 11.85 8.50 -4.29
N PHE A 174 12.33 7.50 -3.53
CA PHE A 174 12.21 7.49 -2.07
C PHE A 174 12.83 8.73 -1.44
N ILE A 175 14.03 9.12 -1.87
CA ILE A 175 14.72 10.33 -1.38
C ILE A 175 14.01 11.63 -1.81
N ALA A 176 13.33 11.62 -2.95
CA ALA A 176 12.63 12.78 -3.47
C ALA A 176 11.29 13.08 -2.77
N ASN A 177 10.80 12.20 -1.88
CA ASN A 177 9.57 12.44 -1.13
C ASN A 177 9.70 13.64 -0.18
N ASP A 178 8.56 14.23 0.19
CA ASP A 178 8.48 15.28 1.19
C ASP A 178 8.81 14.70 2.59
N PRO A 179 9.87 15.16 3.25
CA PRO A 179 10.26 14.65 4.54
C PRO A 179 9.22 14.95 5.64
N LEU A 180 8.45 16.03 5.53
CA LEU A 180 7.41 16.38 6.51
C LEU A 180 6.21 15.44 6.40
N ALA A 181 5.80 15.10 5.19
CA ALA A 181 4.76 14.10 4.97
C ALA A 181 5.21 12.71 5.46
N PHE A 182 6.46 12.34 5.18
CA PHE A 182 7.01 11.06 5.63
C PHE A 182 7.15 11.01 7.17
N ALA A 183 7.53 12.11 7.82
CA ALA A 183 7.56 12.24 9.28
C ALA A 183 6.15 12.07 9.89
N ALA A 184 5.15 12.75 9.30
CA ALA A 184 3.76 12.61 9.73
C ALA A 184 3.28 11.17 9.62
N LEU A 185 3.55 10.48 8.48
CA LEU A 185 3.23 9.07 8.32
C LEU A 185 4.00 8.17 9.29
N THR A 186 5.25 8.49 9.60
CA THR A 186 6.05 7.74 10.61
C THR A 186 5.39 7.79 11.98
N ARG A 187 4.79 8.93 12.36
CA ARG A 187 4.02 9.06 13.61
C ARG A 187 2.71 8.27 13.59
N VAL A 188 2.07 8.10 12.43
CA VAL A 188 0.87 7.25 12.32
C VAL A 188 1.16 5.83 12.82
N PHE A 189 2.34 5.27 12.54
CA PHE A 189 2.70 3.92 13.00
C PHE A 189 2.70 3.80 14.53
N THR A 190 2.94 4.87 15.28
CA THR A 190 2.97 4.83 16.76
C THR A 190 1.60 4.62 17.40
N THR A 191 0.54 4.98 16.68
CA THR A 191 -0.86 4.94 17.16
C THR A 191 -1.73 3.98 16.36
N LEU A 192 -1.17 3.38 15.31
CA LEU A 192 -1.90 2.47 14.44
C LEU A 192 -2.31 1.21 15.21
N ASP A 193 -3.59 0.89 15.14
CA ASP A 193 -4.18 -0.35 15.60
C ASP A 193 -5.34 -0.75 14.70
N LEU A 194 -5.22 -1.90 14.06
CA LEU A 194 -6.27 -2.49 13.22
C LEU A 194 -7.04 -3.62 13.92
N GLY A 195 -6.71 -3.93 15.19
CA GLY A 195 -7.28 -5.08 15.90
C GLY A 195 -8.80 -5.12 15.86
N GLY A 196 -9.48 -3.99 16.04
CA GLY A 196 -10.95 -3.88 15.96
C GLY A 196 -11.53 -3.73 14.55
N CYS A 197 -10.67 -3.74 13.49
CA CYS A 197 -11.11 -3.59 12.10
C CYS A 197 -11.40 -4.91 11.42
N TYR A 198 -10.64 -5.95 11.73
CA TYR A 198 -10.67 -7.25 11.00
C TYR A 198 -12.04 -7.91 11.01
N GLU A 199 -12.72 -7.93 12.13
CA GLU A 199 -14.06 -8.52 12.31
C GLU A 199 -15.14 -7.80 11.49
N LYS A 200 -14.90 -6.56 11.08
CA LYS A 200 -15.83 -5.73 10.29
C LYS A 200 -15.65 -5.90 8.79
N ILE A 201 -14.58 -6.56 8.35
CA ILE A 201 -14.30 -6.77 6.93
C ILE A 201 -15.23 -7.86 6.41
N ALA A 202 -16.15 -7.48 5.53
CA ALA A 202 -17.15 -8.37 4.97
C ALA A 202 -16.78 -8.93 3.57
N CYS A 203 -15.79 -8.34 2.90
CA CYS A 203 -15.35 -8.78 1.58
C CYS A 203 -14.23 -9.83 1.68
N PRO A 204 -14.00 -10.62 0.61
CA PRO A 204 -12.86 -11.53 0.53
C PRO A 204 -11.53 -10.79 0.67
N VAL A 205 -10.61 -11.36 1.44
CA VAL A 205 -9.26 -10.81 1.64
C VAL A 205 -8.20 -11.88 1.42
N LEU A 206 -7.17 -11.55 0.65
CA LEU A 206 -5.92 -12.30 0.59
C LEU A 206 -4.81 -11.47 1.24
N ILE A 207 -4.28 -11.95 2.38
CA ILE A 207 -3.08 -11.37 2.97
C ILE A 207 -1.86 -12.16 2.50
N VAL A 208 -0.86 -11.45 1.99
CA VAL A 208 0.39 -12.04 1.52
C VAL A 208 1.52 -11.65 2.45
N GLY A 209 2.13 -12.63 3.11
CA GLY A 209 3.39 -12.46 3.82
C GLY A 209 4.58 -12.75 2.90
N CYS A 210 5.68 -12.03 3.06
CA CYS A 210 6.87 -12.20 2.24
C CYS A 210 8.00 -12.84 3.04
N SER A 211 8.62 -13.92 2.52
CA SER A 211 9.57 -14.77 3.25
C SER A 211 10.85 -14.06 3.68
N ALA A 212 11.29 -13.05 2.92
CA ALA A 212 12.49 -12.25 3.20
C ALA A 212 12.14 -10.85 3.77
N ASP A 213 10.91 -10.64 4.25
CA ASP A 213 10.48 -9.38 4.85
C ASP A 213 11.05 -9.21 6.26
N GLN A 214 11.91 -8.20 6.44
CA GLN A 214 12.52 -7.87 7.74
C GLN A 214 11.73 -6.83 8.54
N ILE A 215 10.62 -6.30 7.97
CA ILE A 215 9.78 -5.29 8.60
C ILE A 215 8.51 -5.93 9.16
N LYS A 216 7.86 -6.77 8.36
CA LYS A 216 6.62 -7.45 8.72
C LYS A 216 6.81 -8.97 8.57
N PRO A 217 7.09 -9.68 9.66
CA PRO A 217 7.28 -11.13 9.62
C PRO A 217 6.06 -11.87 9.04
N PRO A 218 6.25 -12.91 8.21
CA PRO A 218 5.16 -13.63 7.55
C PRO A 218 4.12 -14.20 8.52
N HIS A 219 4.53 -14.66 9.71
CA HIS A 219 3.61 -15.20 10.71
C HIS A 219 2.62 -14.16 11.25
N GLU A 220 3.00 -12.88 11.31
CA GLU A 220 2.09 -11.80 11.69
C GLU A 220 1.05 -11.52 10.59
N CYS A 221 1.43 -11.71 9.32
CA CYS A 221 0.50 -11.62 8.19
C CYS A 221 -0.51 -12.78 8.23
N ALA A 222 -0.06 -14.00 8.54
CA ALA A 222 -0.91 -15.16 8.70
C ALA A 222 -1.92 -14.95 9.85
N ALA A 223 -1.45 -14.52 11.02
CA ALA A 223 -2.30 -14.21 12.16
C ALA A 223 -3.36 -13.13 11.86
N ALA A 224 -3.02 -12.12 11.05
CA ALA A 224 -3.98 -11.11 10.63
C ALA A 224 -5.06 -11.68 9.69
N ALA A 225 -4.70 -12.62 8.80
CA ALA A 225 -5.66 -13.27 7.91
C ALA A 225 -6.67 -14.12 8.70
N ASP A 226 -6.23 -14.80 9.75
CA ASP A 226 -7.08 -15.64 10.62
C ASP A 226 -8.17 -14.85 11.37
N LEU A 227 -7.99 -13.52 11.51
CA LEU A 227 -8.97 -12.64 12.17
C LEU A 227 -10.10 -12.17 11.24
N ILE A 228 -9.98 -12.42 9.93
CA ILE A 228 -10.95 -11.97 8.92
C ILE A 228 -11.82 -13.12 8.49
N ALA A 229 -13.13 -12.96 8.50
CA ALA A 229 -14.10 -14.03 8.25
C ALA A 229 -13.89 -14.75 6.89
N ASP A 230 -13.61 -14.02 5.80
CA ASP A 230 -13.20 -14.58 4.50
C ASP A 230 -11.74 -14.19 4.20
N GLY A 231 -10.90 -14.37 5.22
CA GLY A 231 -9.47 -14.14 5.16
C GLY A 231 -8.71 -15.36 4.66
N ARG A 232 -7.75 -15.13 3.76
CA ARG A 232 -6.84 -16.14 3.22
C ARG A 232 -5.42 -15.65 3.38
N TYR A 233 -4.50 -16.58 3.55
CA TYR A 233 -3.08 -16.28 3.63
C TYR A 233 -2.30 -16.96 2.50
N ALA A 234 -1.30 -16.26 1.97
CA ALA A 234 -0.30 -16.82 1.07
C ALA A 234 1.10 -16.36 1.50
N LEU A 235 2.10 -17.25 1.37
CA LEU A 235 3.50 -16.91 1.53
C LEU A 235 4.13 -16.69 0.16
N ALA A 236 4.79 -15.56 -0.03
CA ALA A 236 5.50 -15.21 -1.25
C ALA A 236 7.03 -15.20 -1.04
N GLU A 237 7.77 -15.72 -1.98
CA GLU A 237 9.24 -15.62 -1.98
C GLU A 237 9.69 -14.24 -2.43
N SER A 238 9.60 -13.26 -1.53
CA SER A 238 9.92 -11.85 -1.78
C SER A 238 10.30 -11.15 -0.49
N GLY A 239 10.70 -9.89 -0.58
CA GLY A 239 10.82 -8.97 0.55
C GLY A 239 9.60 -8.06 0.69
N HIS A 240 9.76 -6.99 1.48
CA HIS A 240 8.69 -6.10 1.90
C HIS A 240 7.94 -5.41 0.74
N PHE A 241 8.63 -5.13 -0.36
CA PHE A 241 8.06 -4.43 -1.53
C PHE A 241 7.91 -5.40 -2.71
N ILE A 242 6.99 -6.37 -2.58
CA ILE A 242 6.77 -7.42 -3.58
C ILE A 242 6.47 -6.85 -4.99
N SER A 243 5.77 -5.71 -5.09
CA SER A 243 5.47 -5.06 -6.37
C SER A 243 6.73 -4.66 -7.16
N LEU A 244 7.83 -4.39 -6.45
CA LEU A 244 9.13 -4.04 -7.02
C LEU A 244 10.08 -5.25 -7.12
N GLN A 245 10.02 -6.14 -6.14
CA GLN A 245 10.99 -7.22 -5.95
C GLN A 245 10.59 -8.51 -6.66
N ALA A 246 9.28 -8.78 -6.77
CA ALA A 246 8.72 -9.98 -7.42
C ALA A 246 7.37 -9.67 -8.11
N PRO A 247 7.31 -8.75 -9.08
CA PRO A 247 6.06 -8.30 -9.70
C PRO A 247 5.29 -9.43 -10.37
N GLN A 248 5.97 -10.40 -11.00
CA GLN A 248 5.33 -11.56 -11.63
C GLN A 248 4.64 -12.46 -10.59
N LEU A 249 5.25 -12.64 -9.42
CA LEU A 249 4.64 -13.42 -8.34
C LEU A 249 3.38 -12.73 -7.81
N LEU A 250 3.43 -11.40 -7.64
CA LEU A 250 2.27 -10.62 -7.24
C LEU A 250 1.14 -10.68 -8.28
N ALA A 251 1.47 -10.60 -9.57
CA ALA A 251 0.48 -10.74 -10.64
C ALA A 251 -0.21 -12.12 -10.59
N ASN A 252 0.54 -13.19 -10.46
CA ASN A 252 0.00 -14.55 -10.36
C ASN A 252 -0.92 -14.72 -9.13
N LEU A 253 -0.52 -14.16 -7.99
CA LEU A 253 -1.34 -14.18 -6.77
C LEU A 253 -2.65 -13.41 -6.94
N LEU A 254 -2.58 -12.24 -7.60
CA LEU A 254 -3.76 -11.43 -7.89
C LEU A 254 -4.71 -12.15 -8.85
N ASP A 255 -4.20 -12.68 -9.95
CA ASP A 255 -5.02 -13.41 -10.95
C ASP A 255 -5.72 -14.61 -10.30
N SER A 256 -4.97 -15.46 -9.59
CA SER A 256 -5.53 -16.60 -8.88
C SER A 256 -6.58 -16.18 -7.84
N PHE A 257 -6.34 -15.08 -7.12
CA PHE A 257 -7.31 -14.56 -6.15
C PHE A 257 -8.58 -14.09 -6.85
N LEU A 258 -8.48 -13.31 -7.92
CA LEU A 258 -9.63 -12.81 -8.67
C LEU A 258 -10.45 -13.95 -9.30
N GLU A 259 -9.82 -15.00 -9.83
CA GLU A 259 -10.51 -16.20 -10.34
C GLU A 259 -11.38 -16.87 -9.26
N THR A 260 -10.92 -16.91 -8.00
CA THR A 260 -11.73 -17.46 -6.90
C THR A 260 -12.97 -16.61 -6.60
N LEU A 261 -13.00 -15.35 -6.99
CA LEU A 261 -14.14 -14.46 -6.81
C LEU A 261 -15.17 -14.64 -7.92
N ASP A 262 -14.74 -14.92 -9.17
CA ASP A 262 -15.61 -15.13 -10.33
C ASP A 262 -16.46 -16.40 -10.22
N GLY A 263 -16.00 -17.39 -9.45
CA GLY A 263 -16.74 -18.64 -9.19
C GLY A 263 -17.74 -18.55 -8.03
N ARG A 264 -17.93 -17.37 -7.42
CA ARG A 264 -18.88 -17.20 -6.30
C ARG A 264 -20.28 -16.91 -6.84
N PRO A 265 -21.35 -17.51 -6.23
CA PRO A 265 -22.73 -17.29 -6.63
C PRO A 265 -23.20 -15.86 -6.34
#